data_d5f312861ce06d28ca50808e3638eb71
#
_entry.id   d5f312861ce06d28ca50808e3638eb71
#
_cell.length_a   1.000
_cell.length_b   1.000
_cell.length_c   1.000
_cell.angle_alpha   90.00
_cell.angle_beta   90.00
_cell.angle_gamma   90.00
#
_symmetry.space_group_name_H-M   'P 1'
#
loop_
_entity.id
_entity.type
_entity.pdbx_description
1 polymer ?
#
loop_
_entity_poly.entity_id
_entity_poly.type
_entity_poly.pdbx_seq_one_letter_code
_entity_poly.pdbx_strand_id
1 'polypeptide(L)'
;ENGDGITGVSVTLTFDPADASFTSFSSADGLLGAANVAAAADGTITFGAIALTPVSTDVPLFTMTMSDLDSSTDFILTVSDFEIEDVPMAGSVLLVGAPTEHTVTASVLTRGGSNIPDVDVVMSDGINSSSYKSTADGSVSGLLTSGSTSTVNASLTYSSPTKVISVMDALDALRLSVGMTTTGGTETAFDFISADMNQDGRVTVMDALSILKYSVGIPISEQVEWAFVDTNGDYSGVSKSNSSYTEGVSIADLSADTAVSLTGILIGDVNDSYSGLIA
;
A
#
# COMPACT_ATOMS: atom_id res chain seq x y z
N GLU A 1 27.67 -22.70 16.71
CA GLU A 1 27.86 -21.44 15.97
C GLU A 1 29.27 -21.41 15.39
N ASN A 2 29.50 -22.17 14.35
CA ASN A 2 30.71 -22.05 13.56
C ASN A 2 30.34 -21.38 12.26
N GLY A 3 31.03 -20.32 11.87
CA GLY A 3 30.84 -19.58 10.63
C GLY A 3 31.25 -20.34 9.36
N ASP A 4 31.16 -21.63 9.37
CA ASP A 4 31.61 -22.54 8.32
C ASP A 4 30.39 -23.15 7.64
N GLY A 5 29.47 -22.44 7.12
CA GLY A 5 28.38 -22.87 6.24
C GLY A 5 27.91 -24.34 6.32
N ILE A 6 26.84 -24.67 5.65
CA ILE A 6 26.24 -26.02 5.67
C ILE A 6 26.73 -26.82 4.45
N THR A 7 27.11 -28.12 4.65
CA THR A 7 27.46 -29.04 3.56
C THR A 7 26.42 -30.14 3.34
N GLY A 8 25.53 -30.37 4.31
CA GLY A 8 24.47 -31.35 4.21
C GLY A 8 23.24 -30.98 5.02
N VAL A 9 22.07 -31.19 4.47
CA VAL A 9 20.78 -30.96 5.13
C VAL A 9 19.77 -32.02 4.72
N SER A 10 19.00 -32.50 5.69
CA SER A 10 17.83 -33.36 5.47
C SER A 10 16.64 -32.82 6.24
N VAL A 11 15.47 -32.83 5.59
CA VAL A 11 14.22 -32.39 6.24
C VAL A 11 13.05 -33.26 5.77
N THR A 12 12.21 -33.67 6.71
CA THR A 12 10.96 -34.36 6.44
C THR A 12 9.82 -33.48 6.86
N LEU A 13 8.91 -33.24 5.92
CA LEU A 13 7.72 -32.43 6.09
C LEU A 13 6.47 -33.28 6.01
N THR A 14 5.50 -32.98 6.84
CA THR A 14 4.17 -33.61 6.81
C THR A 14 3.07 -32.58 6.68
N PHE A 15 2.03 -32.90 5.92
CA PHE A 15 0.85 -32.08 5.66
C PHE A 15 -0.39 -32.96 5.46
N ASP A 16 -1.59 -32.37 5.52
CA ASP A 16 -2.80 -33.09 5.14
C ASP A 16 -2.94 -33.10 3.61
N PRO A 17 -2.95 -34.27 2.97
CA PRO A 17 -3.09 -34.37 1.52
C PRO A 17 -4.50 -34.00 0.99
N ALA A 18 -5.48 -33.82 1.89
CA ALA A 18 -6.77 -33.26 1.53
C ALA A 18 -6.72 -31.75 1.32
N ASP A 19 -5.83 -31.06 2.06
CA ASP A 19 -5.73 -29.60 2.04
C ASP A 19 -4.71 -29.11 1.02
N ALA A 20 -3.62 -29.84 0.80
CA ALA A 20 -2.55 -29.41 -0.09
C ALA A 20 -1.93 -30.56 -0.90
N SER A 21 -1.31 -30.21 -2.03
CA SER A 21 -0.52 -31.14 -2.85
C SER A 21 0.83 -30.56 -3.22
N PHE A 22 1.83 -31.43 -3.29
CA PHE A 22 3.19 -31.05 -3.71
C PHE A 22 3.24 -30.80 -5.23
N THR A 23 3.88 -29.72 -5.65
CA THR A 23 4.03 -29.35 -7.04
C THR A 23 5.48 -29.44 -7.53
N SER A 24 6.40 -28.77 -6.82
CA SER A 24 7.80 -28.72 -7.25
C SER A 24 8.75 -28.43 -6.10
N PHE A 25 10.03 -28.68 -6.34
CA PHE A 25 11.14 -28.43 -5.44
C PHE A 25 12.33 -27.87 -6.22
N SER A 26 13.03 -26.93 -5.60
CA SER A 26 14.34 -26.45 -6.07
C SER A 26 15.28 -26.21 -4.90
N SER A 27 16.55 -26.59 -5.04
CA SER A 27 17.61 -26.27 -4.08
C SER A 27 18.25 -24.91 -4.42
N ALA A 28 18.85 -24.28 -3.42
CA ALA A 28 19.63 -23.05 -3.61
C ALA A 28 20.87 -23.30 -4.48
N ASP A 29 21.42 -22.24 -5.04
CA ASP A 29 22.67 -22.30 -5.82
C ASP A 29 23.82 -22.84 -4.94
N GLY A 30 24.55 -23.79 -5.50
CA GLY A 30 25.65 -24.48 -4.80
C GLY A 30 25.24 -25.72 -4.03
N LEU A 31 23.93 -26.00 -3.89
CA LEU A 31 23.39 -27.22 -3.30
C LEU A 31 22.92 -28.20 -4.38
N LEU A 32 23.34 -29.45 -4.29
CA LEU A 32 22.74 -30.54 -5.06
C LEU A 32 21.64 -31.17 -4.20
N GLY A 33 20.38 -30.86 -4.50
CA GLY A 33 19.22 -31.30 -3.74
C GLY A 33 18.39 -32.34 -4.45
N ALA A 34 17.73 -33.19 -3.70
CA ALA A 34 16.72 -34.13 -4.17
C ALA A 34 15.53 -34.20 -3.21
N ALA A 35 14.35 -34.42 -3.76
CA ALA A 35 13.10 -34.62 -2.99
C ALA A 35 12.60 -36.06 -3.20
N ASN A 36 12.33 -36.76 -2.11
CA ASN A 36 11.55 -37.99 -2.15
C ASN A 36 10.07 -37.64 -1.98
N VAL A 37 9.34 -37.73 -3.08
CA VAL A 37 7.91 -37.44 -3.16
C VAL A 37 7.05 -38.70 -3.25
N ALA A 38 7.61 -39.87 -3.06
CA ALA A 38 6.88 -41.14 -3.18
C ALA A 38 5.69 -41.25 -2.18
N ALA A 39 5.81 -40.59 -1.02
CA ALA A 39 4.78 -40.53 -0.01
C ALA A 39 4.03 -39.18 0.01
N ALA A 40 4.16 -38.36 -1.02
CA ALA A 40 3.49 -37.06 -1.09
C ALA A 40 1.94 -37.20 -1.13
N ALA A 41 1.44 -38.30 -1.73
CA ALA A 41 0.02 -38.61 -1.71
C ALA A 41 -0.51 -38.97 -0.30
N ASP A 42 0.39 -39.36 0.62
CA ASP A 42 0.10 -39.64 2.03
C ASP A 42 0.49 -38.45 2.93
N GLY A 43 0.79 -37.29 2.35
CA GLY A 43 1.14 -36.07 3.07
C GLY A 43 2.55 -36.04 3.67
N THR A 44 3.51 -36.79 3.10
CA THR A 44 4.89 -36.80 3.57
C THR A 44 5.86 -36.56 2.44
N ILE A 45 6.79 -35.63 2.64
CA ILE A 45 7.86 -35.33 1.68
C ILE A 45 9.19 -35.23 2.44
N THR A 46 10.22 -35.89 1.92
CA THR A 46 11.57 -35.78 2.48
C THR A 46 12.52 -35.14 1.47
N PHE A 47 13.23 -34.10 1.89
CA PHE A 47 14.27 -33.43 1.12
C PHE A 47 15.63 -33.75 1.67
N GLY A 48 16.61 -33.87 0.78
CA GLY A 48 18.01 -33.91 1.13
C GLY A 48 18.81 -33.04 0.17
N ALA A 49 19.81 -32.34 0.67
CA ALA A 49 20.72 -31.57 -0.17
C ALA A 49 22.15 -31.65 0.39
N ILE A 50 23.12 -31.64 -0.51
CA ILE A 50 24.57 -31.65 -0.19
C ILE A 50 25.31 -30.60 -0.99
N ALA A 51 26.39 -30.07 -0.46
CA ALA A 51 27.30 -29.15 -1.14
C ALA A 51 28.76 -29.60 -1.03
N LEU A 52 29.56 -29.35 -2.07
CA LEU A 52 30.99 -29.59 -2.05
C LEU A 52 31.77 -28.51 -1.28
N THR A 53 31.19 -27.32 -1.23
CA THR A 53 31.69 -26.19 -0.44
C THR A 53 30.57 -25.70 0.46
N PRO A 54 30.84 -25.32 1.71
CA PRO A 54 29.83 -24.87 2.63
C PRO A 54 29.03 -23.68 2.05
N VAL A 55 27.70 -23.71 2.18
CA VAL A 55 26.79 -22.62 1.76
C VAL A 55 26.34 -21.81 2.96
N SER A 56 26.04 -20.52 2.73
CA SER A 56 25.58 -19.64 3.80
C SER A 56 24.19 -20.06 4.33
N THR A 57 24.00 -19.91 5.64
CA THR A 57 22.73 -20.14 6.33
C THR A 57 21.78 -18.94 6.23
N ASP A 58 22.24 -17.82 5.66
CA ASP A 58 21.46 -16.58 5.56
C ASP A 58 20.52 -16.54 4.34
N VAL A 59 20.48 -17.61 3.56
CA VAL A 59 19.62 -17.75 2.38
C VAL A 59 18.77 -19.02 2.50
N PRO A 60 17.59 -19.08 1.86
CA PRO A 60 16.80 -20.30 1.80
C PRO A 60 17.61 -21.44 1.18
N LEU A 61 17.73 -22.59 1.86
CA LEU A 61 18.48 -23.74 1.36
C LEU A 61 17.74 -24.48 0.25
N PHE A 62 16.41 -24.39 0.26
CA PHE A 62 15.54 -24.92 -0.78
C PHE A 62 14.22 -24.16 -0.81
N THR A 63 13.55 -24.24 -1.95
CA THR A 63 12.19 -23.71 -2.14
C THR A 63 11.29 -24.87 -2.57
N MET A 64 10.12 -24.94 -1.97
CA MET A 64 9.08 -25.89 -2.30
C MET A 64 7.83 -25.15 -2.75
N THR A 65 7.19 -25.67 -3.78
CA THR A 65 5.88 -25.17 -4.23
C THR A 65 4.82 -26.22 -3.90
N MET A 66 3.80 -25.79 -3.19
CA MET A 66 2.60 -26.58 -2.89
C MET A 66 1.42 -25.94 -3.62
N SER A 67 0.42 -26.75 -3.98
CA SER A 67 -0.88 -26.26 -4.43
C SER A 67 -1.86 -26.46 -3.30
N ASP A 68 -2.57 -25.42 -2.95
CA ASP A 68 -3.71 -25.44 -2.05
C ASP A 68 -4.90 -26.11 -2.77
N LEU A 69 -5.53 -27.07 -2.12
CA LEU A 69 -6.70 -27.81 -2.63
C LEU A 69 -8.01 -27.33 -2.00
N ASP A 70 -7.95 -26.67 -0.85
CA ASP A 70 -9.08 -26.06 -0.17
C ASP A 70 -8.75 -24.62 0.25
N SER A 71 -9.07 -23.66 -0.60
CA SER A 71 -8.84 -22.23 -0.36
C SER A 71 -9.62 -21.65 0.84
N SER A 72 -10.41 -22.44 1.53
CA SER A 72 -11.20 -22.01 2.69
C SER A 72 -10.49 -22.22 4.03
N THR A 73 -9.40 -23.00 4.05
CA THR A 73 -8.66 -23.33 5.26
C THR A 73 -7.15 -23.26 5.02
N ASP A 74 -6.43 -22.70 5.99
CA ASP A 74 -4.97 -22.75 6.00
C ASP A 74 -4.49 -24.18 6.18
N PHE A 75 -3.56 -24.66 5.36
CA PHE A 75 -2.94 -25.95 5.60
C PHE A 75 -1.70 -25.83 6.48
N ILE A 76 -1.45 -26.85 7.30
CA ILE A 76 -0.35 -26.91 8.23
C ILE A 76 0.75 -27.74 7.61
N LEU A 77 1.95 -27.14 7.45
CA LEU A 77 3.17 -27.84 7.08
C LEU A 77 4.00 -28.07 8.34
N THR A 78 4.16 -29.31 8.77
CA THR A 78 4.90 -29.64 9.96
C THR A 78 6.26 -30.21 9.59
N VAL A 79 7.33 -29.68 10.20
CA VAL A 79 8.67 -30.26 10.14
C VAL A 79 8.71 -31.42 11.14
N SER A 80 8.72 -32.65 10.64
CA SER A 80 8.69 -33.84 11.48
C SER A 80 10.10 -34.36 11.77
N ASP A 81 11.05 -34.04 10.89
CA ASP A 81 12.47 -34.37 11.07
C ASP A 81 13.33 -33.33 10.35
N PHE A 82 14.37 -32.84 11.02
CA PHE A 82 15.29 -31.85 10.44
C PHE A 82 16.70 -32.11 10.95
N GLU A 83 17.63 -32.36 10.05
CA GLU A 83 19.02 -32.64 10.35
C GLU A 83 19.94 -31.75 9.52
N ILE A 84 20.98 -31.24 10.14
CA ILE A 84 22.10 -30.57 9.49
C ILE A 84 23.36 -31.38 9.83
N GLU A 85 24.03 -31.90 8.79
CA GLU A 85 25.28 -32.70 8.95
C GLU A 85 25.10 -33.86 9.92
N ASP A 86 23.98 -34.59 9.80
CA ASP A 86 23.60 -35.71 10.68
C ASP A 86 23.34 -35.30 12.15
N VAL A 87 23.18 -34.00 12.44
CA VAL A 87 22.79 -33.50 13.75
C VAL A 87 21.31 -33.13 13.74
N PRO A 88 20.47 -33.79 14.54
CA PRO A 88 19.07 -33.43 14.66
C PRO A 88 18.88 -31.99 15.16
N MET A 89 18.06 -31.25 14.47
CA MET A 89 17.71 -29.85 14.79
C MET A 89 16.24 -29.76 15.22
N ALA A 90 15.95 -28.82 16.10
CA ALA A 90 14.57 -28.54 16.44
C ALA A 90 13.86 -27.92 15.21
N GLY A 91 12.90 -28.66 14.65
CA GLY A 91 12.03 -28.14 13.60
C GLY A 91 10.99 -27.19 14.16
N SER A 92 10.55 -26.22 13.36
CA SER A 92 9.42 -25.37 13.65
C SER A 92 8.25 -25.69 12.72
N VAL A 93 7.03 -25.59 13.23
CA VAL A 93 5.81 -25.64 12.40
C VAL A 93 5.74 -24.35 11.62
N LEU A 94 5.59 -24.46 10.31
CA LEU A 94 5.24 -23.35 9.44
C LEU A 94 3.77 -23.51 9.05
N LEU A 95 2.96 -22.52 9.40
CA LEU A 95 1.62 -22.39 8.82
C LEU A 95 1.83 -21.79 7.41
N VAL A 96 1.41 -22.53 6.42
CA VAL A 96 1.40 -22.06 5.03
C VAL A 96 -0.06 -22.08 4.60
N GLY A 97 -0.71 -20.93 4.71
CA GLY A 97 -1.98 -20.72 4.01
C GLY A 97 -1.68 -20.24 2.59
N ALA A 98 -2.55 -20.54 1.63
CA ALA A 98 -2.66 -19.67 0.49
C ALA A 98 -2.92 -18.25 1.04
N PRO A 99 -2.22 -17.22 0.60
CA PRO A 99 -2.50 -15.87 1.07
C PRO A 99 -3.97 -15.58 0.79
N THR A 100 -4.76 -15.44 1.83
CA THR A 100 -6.17 -15.07 1.67
C THR A 100 -6.17 -13.67 1.07
N GLU A 101 -6.76 -13.52 -0.10
CA GLU A 101 -6.92 -12.23 -0.74
C GLU A 101 -8.27 -11.63 -0.37
N HIS A 102 -8.27 -10.34 -0.10
CA HIS A 102 -9.48 -9.57 0.14
C HIS A 102 -9.61 -8.44 -0.87
N THR A 103 -10.86 -8.17 -1.24
CA THR A 103 -11.16 -7.05 -2.11
C THR A 103 -11.06 -5.75 -1.33
N VAL A 104 -10.19 -4.85 -1.76
CA VAL A 104 -10.16 -3.46 -1.29
C VAL A 104 -10.82 -2.59 -2.36
N THR A 105 -11.90 -1.91 -1.96
CA THR A 105 -12.60 -0.95 -2.82
C THR A 105 -12.33 0.46 -2.32
N ALA A 106 -11.75 1.31 -3.17
CA ALA A 106 -11.52 2.71 -2.86
C ALA A 106 -12.49 3.59 -3.64
N SER A 107 -13.01 4.62 -2.99
CA SER A 107 -13.73 5.72 -3.62
C SER A 107 -12.89 6.99 -3.56
N VAL A 108 -12.79 7.71 -4.67
CA VAL A 108 -12.02 8.94 -4.79
C VAL A 108 -12.98 10.10 -5.07
N LEU A 109 -13.06 11.00 -4.11
CA LEU A 109 -14.04 12.09 -4.09
C LEU A 109 -13.34 13.44 -3.91
N THR A 110 -13.96 14.52 -4.42
CA THR A 110 -13.58 15.88 -4.04
C THR A 110 -13.98 16.15 -2.58
N ARG A 111 -13.55 17.26 -2.01
CA ARG A 111 -14.00 17.73 -0.69
C ARG A 111 -15.53 17.91 -0.63
N GLY A 112 -16.15 18.34 -1.73
CA GLY A 112 -17.59 18.49 -1.88
C GLY A 112 -18.34 17.18 -2.13
N GLY A 113 -17.64 16.02 -2.19
CA GLY A 113 -18.25 14.71 -2.38
C GLY A 113 -18.54 14.33 -3.84
N SER A 114 -18.03 15.09 -4.81
CA SER A 114 -18.12 14.72 -6.23
C SER A 114 -17.07 13.68 -6.59
N ASN A 115 -17.41 12.76 -7.47
CA ASN A 115 -16.48 11.72 -7.94
C ASN A 115 -15.32 12.33 -8.75
N ILE A 116 -14.11 11.79 -8.56
CA ILE A 116 -12.94 12.13 -9.37
C ILE A 116 -12.57 10.91 -10.23
N PRO A 117 -12.84 10.95 -11.54
CA PRO A 117 -12.44 9.87 -12.46
C PRO A 117 -10.97 9.98 -12.87
N ASP A 118 -10.45 8.92 -13.49
CA ASP A 118 -9.11 8.85 -14.08
C ASP A 118 -7.93 9.05 -13.12
N VAL A 119 -8.18 8.97 -11.80
CA VAL A 119 -7.13 9.01 -10.77
C VAL A 119 -6.32 7.71 -10.83
N ASP A 120 -5.01 7.82 -10.84
CA ASP A 120 -4.12 6.67 -10.68
C ASP A 120 -4.10 6.26 -9.20
N VAL A 121 -4.59 5.05 -8.91
CA VAL A 121 -4.65 4.49 -7.56
C VAL A 121 -3.72 3.30 -7.47
N VAL A 122 -2.77 3.36 -6.55
CA VAL A 122 -1.81 2.29 -6.26
C VAL A 122 -2.24 1.61 -4.96
N MET A 123 -2.51 0.32 -5.04
CA MET A 123 -2.81 -0.54 -3.90
C MET A 123 -1.65 -1.49 -3.65
N SER A 124 -1.17 -1.57 -2.41
CA SER A 124 -0.04 -2.41 -2.03
C SER A 124 -0.31 -3.15 -0.72
N ASP A 125 0.12 -4.40 -0.65
CA ASP A 125 0.14 -5.23 0.56
C ASP A 125 1.52 -5.25 1.25
N GLY A 126 2.42 -4.35 0.83
CA GLY A 126 3.78 -4.27 1.35
C GLY A 126 4.78 -5.20 0.65
N ILE A 127 4.32 -6.19 -0.10
CA ILE A 127 5.13 -7.11 -0.92
C ILE A 127 4.89 -6.83 -2.40
N ASN A 128 3.63 -6.74 -2.79
CA ASN A 128 3.18 -6.48 -4.16
C ASN A 128 2.46 -5.14 -4.23
N SER A 129 2.44 -4.55 -5.41
CA SER A 129 1.66 -3.35 -5.68
C SER A 129 1.03 -3.42 -7.07
N SER A 130 -0.21 -2.95 -7.17
CA SER A 130 -0.95 -2.88 -8.42
C SER A 130 -1.51 -1.48 -8.61
N SER A 131 -1.52 -1.02 -9.85
CA SER A 131 -2.04 0.30 -10.21
C SER A 131 -3.33 0.16 -10.99
N TYR A 132 -4.29 1.00 -10.63
CA TYR A 132 -5.63 1.05 -11.22
C TYR A 132 -5.99 2.49 -11.56
N LYS A 133 -7.00 2.68 -12.41
CA LYS A 133 -7.61 4.00 -12.63
C LYS A 133 -9.02 4.02 -12.07
N SER A 134 -9.36 5.11 -11.38
CA SER A 134 -10.73 5.30 -10.92
C SER A 134 -11.69 5.45 -12.11
N THR A 135 -12.85 4.84 -11.97
CA THR A 135 -13.92 4.88 -12.96
C THR A 135 -14.70 6.22 -12.92
N ALA A 136 -15.67 6.39 -13.79
CA ALA A 136 -16.49 7.62 -13.85
C ALA A 136 -17.24 7.91 -12.54
N ASP A 137 -17.51 6.90 -11.73
CA ASP A 137 -18.09 7.02 -10.39
C ASP A 137 -17.06 7.17 -9.27
N GLY A 138 -15.79 7.39 -9.62
CA GLY A 138 -14.69 7.56 -8.68
C GLY A 138 -14.26 6.28 -7.98
N SER A 139 -14.79 5.12 -8.35
CA SER A 139 -14.49 3.85 -7.69
C SER A 139 -13.31 3.11 -8.34
N VAL A 140 -12.64 2.31 -7.53
CA VAL A 140 -11.60 1.37 -7.97
C VAL A 140 -11.55 0.20 -7.00
N SER A 141 -11.30 -1.01 -7.50
CA SER A 141 -11.19 -2.22 -6.67
C SER A 141 -9.95 -3.02 -7.06
N GLY A 142 -9.29 -3.60 -6.07
CA GLY A 142 -8.15 -4.48 -6.23
C GLY A 142 -8.14 -5.58 -5.18
N LEU A 143 -7.38 -6.64 -5.45
CA LEU A 143 -7.15 -7.72 -4.48
C LEU A 143 -5.83 -7.46 -3.77
N LEU A 144 -5.83 -7.58 -2.46
CA LEU A 144 -4.65 -7.48 -1.60
C LEU A 144 -4.60 -8.67 -0.64
N THR A 145 -3.38 -9.10 -0.32
CA THR A 145 -3.13 -10.22 0.57
C THR A 145 -3.44 -9.85 2.02
N SER A 146 -4.08 -10.77 2.76
CA SER A 146 -4.39 -10.59 4.19
C SER A 146 -3.13 -10.63 5.08
N GLY A 147 -3.27 -10.08 6.29
CA GLY A 147 -2.26 -10.22 7.35
C GLY A 147 -1.06 -9.27 7.24
N SER A 148 -1.06 -8.32 6.30
CA SER A 148 -0.03 -7.29 6.18
C SER A 148 -0.62 -5.89 6.29
N THR A 149 0.22 -4.91 6.56
CA THR A 149 -0.18 -3.51 6.41
C THR A 149 -0.34 -3.18 4.94
N SER A 150 -1.57 -2.91 4.53
CA SER A 150 -1.89 -2.53 3.17
C SER A 150 -2.02 -1.02 3.03
N THR A 151 -1.68 -0.48 1.87
CA THR A 151 -1.80 0.95 1.58
C THR A 151 -2.55 1.20 0.28
N VAL A 152 -3.32 2.27 0.26
CA VAL A 152 -4.01 2.78 -0.92
C VAL A 152 -3.59 4.22 -1.13
N ASN A 153 -2.81 4.48 -2.17
CA ASN A 153 -2.34 5.81 -2.54
C ASN A 153 -2.95 6.24 -3.86
N ALA A 154 -3.17 7.53 -4.03
CA ALA A 154 -3.74 8.07 -5.25
C ALA A 154 -2.91 9.22 -5.78
N SER A 155 -2.94 9.43 -7.09
CA SER A 155 -2.30 10.55 -7.75
C SER A 155 -3.06 10.96 -9.00
N LEU A 156 -3.07 12.25 -9.29
CA LEU A 156 -3.67 12.82 -10.48
C LEU A 156 -2.88 14.05 -10.91
N THR A 157 -2.49 14.09 -12.18
CA THR A 157 -1.88 15.30 -12.73
C THR A 157 -2.97 16.35 -12.94
N TYR A 158 -2.79 17.51 -12.33
CA TYR A 158 -3.73 18.61 -12.54
C TYR A 158 -3.67 19.09 -13.99
N SER A 159 -4.78 18.96 -14.68
CA SER A 159 -5.00 19.56 -15.99
C SER A 159 -6.46 20.03 -16.04
N SER A 160 -6.69 21.31 -16.14
CA SER A 160 -8.04 21.82 -16.31
C SER A 160 -8.08 22.83 -17.44
N PRO A 161 -9.00 22.70 -18.40
CA PRO A 161 -9.21 23.68 -19.44
C PRO A 161 -9.77 25.00 -18.89
N THR A 162 -10.39 24.96 -17.71
CA THR A 162 -10.90 26.14 -16.99
C THR A 162 -10.03 26.38 -15.76
N LYS A 163 -9.66 27.64 -15.51
CA LYS A 163 -8.95 28.01 -14.30
C LYS A 163 -9.87 27.84 -13.09
N VAL A 164 -9.67 26.77 -12.34
CA VAL A 164 -10.36 26.53 -11.07
C VAL A 164 -9.82 27.47 -10.00
N ILE A 165 -8.48 27.55 -9.89
CA ILE A 165 -7.83 28.44 -8.93
C ILE A 165 -7.95 29.89 -9.36
N SER A 166 -8.58 30.70 -8.52
CA SER A 166 -9.02 32.06 -8.78
C SER A 166 -8.50 33.07 -7.75
N VAL A 167 -8.81 34.32 -7.95
CA VAL A 167 -8.50 35.40 -6.98
C VAL A 167 -9.26 35.20 -5.65
N MET A 168 -10.40 34.48 -5.68
CA MET A 168 -11.17 34.21 -4.46
C MET A 168 -10.42 33.22 -3.57
N ASP A 169 -9.72 32.24 -4.15
CA ASP A 169 -8.87 31.31 -3.40
C ASP A 169 -7.71 32.04 -2.72
N ALA A 170 -7.09 32.97 -3.42
CA ALA A 170 -6.06 33.82 -2.85
C ALA A 170 -6.60 34.68 -1.69
N LEU A 171 -7.82 35.19 -1.81
CA LEU A 171 -8.47 35.95 -0.74
C LEU A 171 -8.73 35.03 0.47
N ASP A 172 -9.23 33.81 0.25
CA ASP A 172 -9.50 32.87 1.33
C ASP A 172 -8.21 32.39 2.01
N ALA A 173 -7.15 32.08 1.25
CA ALA A 173 -5.83 31.79 1.80
C ALA A 173 -5.28 32.96 2.64
N LEU A 174 -5.44 34.21 2.17
CA LEU A 174 -5.03 35.39 2.92
C LEU A 174 -5.83 35.54 4.22
N ARG A 175 -7.12 35.30 4.20
CA ARG A 175 -7.99 35.33 5.40
C ARG A 175 -7.55 34.27 6.41
N LEU A 176 -7.34 33.03 5.97
CA LEU A 176 -6.85 31.94 6.79
C LEU A 176 -5.49 32.28 7.42
N SER A 177 -4.56 32.86 6.65
CA SER A 177 -3.22 33.23 7.14
C SER A 177 -3.25 34.22 8.31
N VAL A 178 -4.25 35.10 8.35
CA VAL A 178 -4.42 36.07 9.44
C VAL A 178 -5.41 35.61 10.52
N GLY A 179 -5.90 34.37 10.43
CA GLY A 179 -6.80 33.75 11.42
C GLY A 179 -8.26 34.19 11.29
N MET A 180 -8.69 34.53 10.09
CA MET A 180 -10.09 34.75 9.74
C MET A 180 -10.63 33.51 9.01
N THR A 181 -11.95 33.28 9.09
CA THR A 181 -12.62 32.23 8.32
C THR A 181 -12.60 32.52 6.83
N THR A 182 -12.78 31.52 5.98
CA THR A 182 -12.95 31.68 4.54
C THR A 182 -14.18 32.54 4.20
N THR A 183 -14.35 32.94 2.95
CA THR A 183 -15.56 33.65 2.49
C THR A 183 -16.81 32.78 2.58
N GLY A 184 -16.66 31.43 2.61
CA GLY A 184 -17.73 30.46 2.85
C GLY A 184 -18.22 30.39 4.31
N GLY A 185 -17.51 31.01 5.26
CA GLY A 185 -17.93 31.24 6.63
C GLY A 185 -17.39 30.26 7.67
N THR A 186 -17.10 29.02 7.33
CA THR A 186 -16.47 28.03 8.22
C THR A 186 -15.24 27.45 7.55
N GLU A 187 -14.13 27.41 8.28
CA GLU A 187 -12.94 26.74 7.82
C GLU A 187 -12.94 25.27 8.23
N THR A 188 -12.38 24.44 7.37
CA THR A 188 -12.12 23.03 7.61
C THR A 188 -10.62 22.76 7.58
N ALA A 189 -10.19 21.59 8.06
CA ALA A 189 -8.79 21.16 7.93
C ALA A 189 -8.30 21.17 6.47
N PHE A 190 -9.17 20.79 5.54
CA PHE A 190 -8.85 20.73 4.11
C PHE A 190 -8.64 22.12 3.47
N ASP A 191 -9.26 23.18 4.03
CA ASP A 191 -9.00 24.54 3.58
C ASP A 191 -7.58 24.98 3.92
N PHE A 192 -7.04 24.58 5.10
CA PHE A 192 -5.66 24.85 5.45
C PHE A 192 -4.68 24.05 4.59
N ILE A 193 -4.99 22.79 4.27
CA ILE A 193 -4.16 21.95 3.38
C ILE A 193 -4.12 22.58 1.99
N SER A 194 -5.28 22.93 1.42
CA SER A 194 -5.33 23.51 0.06
C SER A 194 -4.74 24.91 -0.01
N ALA A 195 -4.74 25.68 1.09
CA ALA A 195 -4.16 27.01 1.14
C ALA A 195 -2.64 27.05 1.27
N ASP A 196 -2.01 25.96 1.69
CA ASP A 196 -0.54 25.82 1.80
C ASP A 196 0.06 25.53 0.42
N MET A 197 0.22 26.59 -0.37
CA MET A 197 0.60 26.48 -1.78
C MET A 197 2.05 26.01 -1.96
N ASN A 198 2.93 26.31 -1.03
CA ASN A 198 4.34 25.92 -1.07
C ASN A 198 4.62 24.63 -0.27
N GLN A 199 3.60 24.09 0.41
CA GLN A 199 3.63 22.86 1.20
C GLN A 199 4.73 22.84 2.27
N ASP A 200 4.98 23.99 2.90
CA ASP A 200 5.94 24.10 4.00
C ASP A 200 5.34 23.73 5.37
N GLY A 201 4.09 23.33 5.42
CA GLY A 201 3.33 22.96 6.61
C GLY A 201 2.68 24.14 7.32
N ARG A 202 2.56 25.30 6.66
CA ARG A 202 1.97 26.52 7.24
C ARG A 202 1.24 27.34 6.21
N VAL A 203 0.09 27.89 6.58
CA VAL A 203 -0.62 28.86 5.75
C VAL A 203 -0.19 30.27 6.12
N THR A 204 0.47 30.97 5.17
CA THR A 204 1.02 32.30 5.33
C THR A 204 0.54 33.25 4.23
N VAL A 205 0.87 34.53 4.34
CA VAL A 205 0.57 35.50 3.28
C VAL A 205 1.36 35.22 1.98
N MET A 206 2.44 34.43 2.04
CA MET A 206 3.20 34.06 0.86
C MET A 206 2.47 33.03 0.01
N ASP A 207 1.72 32.12 0.64
CA ASP A 207 0.87 31.16 -0.05
C ASP A 207 -0.26 31.87 -0.78
N ALA A 208 -0.94 32.80 -0.10
CA ALA A 208 -1.95 33.64 -0.73
C ALA A 208 -1.39 34.43 -1.91
N LEU A 209 -0.14 34.94 -1.82
CA LEU A 209 0.52 35.63 -2.92
C LEU A 209 0.83 34.70 -4.10
N SER A 210 1.26 33.44 -3.83
CA SER A 210 1.53 32.43 -4.86
C SER A 210 0.23 32.03 -5.56
N ILE A 211 -0.85 31.78 -4.82
CA ILE A 211 -2.18 31.51 -5.38
C ILE A 211 -2.67 32.69 -6.24
N LEU A 212 -2.49 33.93 -5.76
CA LEU A 212 -2.88 35.12 -6.52
C LEU A 212 -2.09 35.24 -7.83
N LYS A 213 -0.75 35.07 -7.79
CA LYS A 213 0.09 35.10 -8.98
C LYS A 213 -0.34 34.02 -9.99
N TYR A 214 -0.58 32.80 -9.51
CA TYR A 214 -1.05 31.70 -10.36
C TYR A 214 -2.40 32.02 -11.00
N SER A 215 -3.36 32.55 -10.23
CA SER A 215 -4.70 32.88 -10.72
C SER A 215 -4.70 33.91 -11.85
N VAL A 216 -3.75 34.85 -11.85
CA VAL A 216 -3.60 35.89 -12.89
C VAL A 216 -2.57 35.52 -13.97
N GLY A 217 -1.98 34.32 -13.93
CA GLY A 217 -1.07 33.81 -14.94
C GLY A 217 0.37 34.32 -14.80
N ILE A 218 0.76 34.81 -13.64
CA ILE A 218 2.16 35.14 -13.33
C ILE A 218 2.87 33.84 -12.93
N PRO A 219 4.03 33.54 -13.49
CA PRO A 219 4.77 32.32 -13.13
C PRO A 219 5.11 32.26 -11.63
N ILE A 220 4.97 31.09 -11.06
CA ILE A 220 5.36 30.73 -9.70
C ILE A 220 6.31 29.54 -9.75
N SER A 221 7.03 29.26 -8.65
CA SER A 221 7.90 28.10 -8.51
C SER A 221 7.14 26.84 -8.07
N GLU A 222 6.05 27.04 -7.37
CA GLU A 222 5.19 26.01 -6.81
C GLU A 222 4.39 25.31 -7.91
N GLN A 223 4.07 24.05 -7.71
CA GLN A 223 3.22 23.30 -8.64
C GLN A 223 1.84 23.15 -8.07
N VAL A 224 0.84 23.29 -8.94
CA VAL A 224 -0.53 22.95 -8.60
C VAL A 224 -0.67 21.44 -8.75
N GLU A 225 -0.98 20.78 -7.65
CA GLU A 225 -1.10 19.34 -7.60
C GLU A 225 -2.27 18.90 -6.72
N TRP A 226 -2.62 17.63 -6.83
CA TRP A 226 -3.61 16.99 -6.00
C TRP A 226 -2.95 16.31 -4.80
N ALA A 227 -3.49 16.53 -3.62
CA ALA A 227 -3.27 15.71 -2.44
C ALA A 227 -4.46 14.79 -2.24
N PHE A 228 -4.22 13.51 -1.99
CA PHE A 228 -5.26 12.53 -1.71
C PHE A 228 -5.08 11.97 -0.31
N VAL A 229 -6.05 12.24 0.55
CA VAL A 229 -5.98 11.92 1.98
C VAL A 229 -7.12 10.99 2.38
N ASP A 230 -6.95 10.24 3.48
CA ASP A 230 -8.03 9.42 4.05
C ASP A 230 -9.21 10.30 4.44
N THR A 231 -10.38 10.05 3.86
CA THR A 231 -11.61 10.81 4.21
C THR A 231 -11.96 10.70 5.71
N ASN A 232 -11.59 9.58 6.35
CA ASN A 232 -11.87 9.29 7.75
C ASN A 232 -10.66 9.55 8.67
N GLY A 233 -9.61 10.18 8.16
CA GLY A 233 -8.40 10.50 8.92
C GLY A 233 -8.67 11.51 10.04
N ASP A 234 -7.77 11.54 11.04
CA ASP A 234 -7.81 12.56 12.09
C ASP A 234 -7.05 13.83 11.65
N TYR A 235 -7.79 14.89 11.37
CA TYR A 235 -7.28 16.20 10.96
C TYR A 235 -7.44 17.27 12.06
N SER A 236 -7.72 16.87 13.30
CA SER A 236 -7.94 17.80 14.42
C SER A 236 -6.72 18.67 14.74
N GLY A 237 -5.51 18.22 14.36
CA GLY A 237 -4.26 18.97 14.50
C GLY A 237 -3.98 19.94 13.37
N VAL A 238 -4.76 19.91 12.28
CA VAL A 238 -4.53 20.75 11.10
C VAL A 238 -5.05 22.16 11.36
N SER A 239 -4.20 23.14 11.07
CA SER A 239 -4.47 24.56 11.29
C SER A 239 -3.55 25.41 10.41
N LYS A 240 -3.69 26.74 10.45
CA LYS A 240 -2.78 27.65 9.71
C LYS A 240 -1.30 27.53 10.13
N SER A 241 -1.01 27.03 11.33
CA SER A 241 0.35 26.84 11.83
C SER A 241 0.88 25.42 11.67
N ASN A 242 0.02 24.50 11.23
CA ASN A 242 0.33 23.12 10.93
C ASN A 242 -0.66 22.60 9.89
N SER A 243 -0.34 22.74 8.61
CA SER A 243 -1.12 22.25 7.47
C SER A 243 -0.65 20.88 6.98
N SER A 244 0.25 20.23 7.73
CA SER A 244 0.80 18.91 7.39
C SER A 244 -0.29 17.83 7.41
N TYR A 245 -0.20 16.91 6.46
CA TYR A 245 -1.12 15.78 6.29
C TYR A 245 -0.35 14.54 5.87
N THR A 246 -1.02 13.40 5.87
CA THR A 246 -0.50 12.14 5.30
C THR A 246 -1.34 11.75 4.11
N GLU A 247 -0.71 11.44 3.00
CA GLU A 247 -1.39 10.95 1.82
C GLU A 247 -1.77 9.48 1.94
N GLY A 248 -2.83 9.11 1.22
CA GLY A 248 -3.32 7.74 1.13
C GLY A 248 -4.05 7.25 2.37
N VAL A 249 -4.39 5.97 2.33
CA VAL A 249 -5.03 5.22 3.42
C VAL A 249 -4.13 4.05 3.79
N SER A 250 -3.94 3.82 5.09
CA SER A 250 -3.26 2.65 5.62
C SER A 250 -4.26 1.73 6.31
N ILE A 251 -4.26 0.44 5.92
CA ILE A 251 -5.08 -0.62 6.49
C ILE A 251 -4.14 -1.51 7.30
N ALA A 252 -4.22 -1.45 8.63
CA ALA A 252 -3.23 -2.06 9.52
C ALA A 252 -3.27 -3.60 9.51
N ASP A 253 -4.42 -4.21 9.29
CA ASP A 253 -4.60 -5.66 9.28
C ASP A 253 -5.78 -6.00 8.38
N LEU A 254 -5.48 -6.27 7.12
CA LEU A 254 -6.50 -6.63 6.15
C LEU A 254 -6.95 -8.07 6.39
N SER A 255 -8.13 -8.25 6.94
CA SER A 255 -8.71 -9.56 7.33
C SER A 255 -10.09 -9.83 6.72
N ALA A 256 -10.61 -8.90 5.93
CA ALA A 256 -11.89 -9.00 5.23
C ALA A 256 -11.95 -7.99 4.08
N ASP A 257 -12.91 -8.17 3.18
CA ASP A 257 -13.21 -7.17 2.15
C ASP A 257 -13.45 -5.80 2.79
N THR A 258 -12.71 -4.79 2.32
CA THR A 258 -12.63 -3.49 2.97
C THR A 258 -12.93 -2.37 1.97
N ALA A 259 -13.72 -1.39 2.40
CA ALA A 259 -13.95 -0.16 1.66
C ALA A 259 -13.21 1.00 2.31
N VAL A 260 -12.51 1.79 1.51
CA VAL A 260 -11.81 3.00 1.92
C VAL A 260 -12.25 4.18 1.08
N SER A 261 -12.05 5.40 1.57
CA SER A 261 -12.40 6.61 0.83
C SER A 261 -11.27 7.61 0.88
N LEU A 262 -10.91 8.15 -0.27
CA LEU A 262 -9.90 9.17 -0.46
C LEU A 262 -10.57 10.51 -0.81
N THR A 263 -10.24 11.54 -0.08
CA THR A 263 -10.61 12.92 -0.40
C THR A 263 -9.48 13.57 -1.19
N GLY A 264 -9.77 13.96 -2.43
CA GLY A 264 -8.87 14.75 -3.26
C GLY A 264 -8.97 16.24 -2.88
N ILE A 265 -7.82 16.82 -2.60
CA ILE A 265 -7.65 18.25 -2.28
C ILE A 265 -6.76 18.86 -3.36
N LEU A 266 -7.30 19.78 -4.14
CA LEU A 266 -6.48 20.50 -5.12
C LEU A 266 -5.75 21.64 -4.40
N ILE A 267 -4.42 21.59 -4.38
CA ILE A 267 -3.61 22.62 -3.76
C ILE A 267 -3.78 23.94 -4.51
N GLY A 268 -4.16 24.97 -3.77
CA GLY A 268 -4.50 26.30 -4.31
C GLY A 268 -6.00 26.54 -4.53
N ASP A 269 -6.85 25.52 -4.59
CA ASP A 269 -8.33 25.65 -4.67
C ASP A 269 -8.93 25.67 -3.27
N VAL A 270 -8.85 26.81 -2.60
CA VAL A 270 -9.22 26.95 -1.18
C VAL A 270 -10.74 26.91 -0.98
N ASN A 271 -11.49 27.40 -1.96
CA ASN A 271 -12.95 27.47 -1.88
C ASN A 271 -13.68 26.24 -2.43
N ASP A 272 -12.92 25.17 -2.79
CA ASP A 272 -13.46 23.91 -3.34
C ASP A 272 -14.34 24.11 -4.58
N SER A 273 -13.87 24.95 -5.50
CA SER A 273 -14.61 25.26 -6.72
C SER A 273 -14.49 24.19 -7.81
N TYR A 274 -13.57 23.23 -7.64
CA TYR A 274 -13.42 22.10 -8.54
C TYR A 274 -14.61 21.14 -8.40
N SER A 275 -15.36 20.98 -9.47
CA SER A 275 -16.61 20.19 -9.44
C SER A 275 -16.44 18.74 -9.92
N GLY A 276 -15.22 18.30 -10.21
CA GLY A 276 -14.98 16.93 -10.70
C GLY A 276 -15.39 16.66 -12.15
N LEU A 277 -16.00 17.61 -12.82
CA LEU A 277 -16.40 17.45 -14.22
C LEU A 277 -15.23 17.83 -15.13
N ILE A 278 -14.48 16.81 -15.55
CA ILE A 278 -13.66 16.89 -16.76
C ILE A 278 -14.65 16.63 -17.93
N ALA A 279 -14.99 17.66 -18.65
CA ALA A 279 -15.83 17.54 -19.85
C ALA A 279 -15.00 17.06 -21.05
#